data_9399293b37b2e21d7e788b38e2c49c08
#
_entry.id   9399293b37b2e21d7e788b38e2c49c08
#
_cell.length_a   1.000
_cell.length_b   1.000
_cell.length_c   1.000
_cell.angle_alpha   90.00
_cell.angle_beta   90.00
_cell.angle_gamma   90.00
#
_symmetry.space_group_name_H-M   'P 1'
#
loop_
_entity.id
_entity.type
_entity.pdbx_description
1 polymer ?
#
loop_
_entity_poly.entity_id
_entity_poly.type
_entity_poly.pdbx_seq_one_letter_code
_entity_poly.pdbx_strand_id
1 'polypeptide(L)'
;MVRVKLKIIILYGIICTAAISFFSVGQLYQPALTLSASKDAFLSVADYDKQKNCTNDLTKKPTSIQYLTHFNCGRVSQDENGQTIREFTLIVEEDQNVTISNAGHYFDAWTFNGTVPGPTMRMTEGDLVKINVINSEESKQTHSLHMHSIHAAEMDGVSVPLPSNSGGHLRDVVDNNYNNNTVTSRDDVYESGMILPGKSFTYEFVAQPYGVYPYHCHVNPIADHINRGLYGMMIIDPKQPREKMTEMVMTMNGYDMDYDAEGTVAPPSMAEIRGEEEREEEEERDNEIYTVNGKAFDYMDNPIPLNAGEKYRIYLLNMVEFDLINSFHLHGDMISYIPGGTQYESAQVNDVIELGQANRGIIEFDYNNPGQYMFHAHVQEFTDLGWMGLFDVRNNDATGVNTKPGNL
;
A
#
# COMPACT_ATOMS: atom_id res chain seq x y z
N MET A 1 -49.82 -16.16 -18.31
CA MET A 1 -50.02 -15.47 -19.62
C MET A 1 -50.36 -14.02 -19.34
N VAL A 2 -49.42 -13.10 -19.41
CA VAL A 2 -49.68 -11.67 -19.31
C VAL A 2 -49.07 -11.02 -20.54
N ARG A 3 -49.91 -10.42 -21.36
CA ARG A 3 -49.50 -9.70 -22.58
C ARG A 3 -49.06 -8.28 -22.22
N VAL A 4 -47.83 -7.92 -22.54
CA VAL A 4 -47.34 -6.54 -22.51
C VAL A 4 -47.59 -5.90 -23.87
N LYS A 5 -48.35 -4.79 -23.89
CA LYS A 5 -48.59 -3.98 -25.08
C LYS A 5 -47.49 -2.96 -25.27
N LEU A 6 -46.80 -3.05 -26.40
CA LEU A 6 -45.82 -2.07 -26.86
C LEU A 6 -46.55 -0.85 -27.44
N LYS A 7 -46.34 0.36 -26.91
CA LYS A 7 -46.79 1.62 -27.50
C LYS A 7 -45.66 2.25 -28.28
N ILE A 8 -45.81 2.36 -29.58
CA ILE A 8 -44.91 3.12 -30.46
C ILE A 8 -45.35 4.58 -30.40
N ILE A 9 -44.45 5.48 -30.06
CA ILE A 9 -44.61 6.93 -30.14
C ILE A 9 -43.78 7.41 -31.35
N ILE A 10 -44.50 7.91 -32.36
CA ILE A 10 -43.93 8.56 -33.54
C ILE A 10 -43.67 10.03 -33.16
N LEU A 11 -42.44 10.47 -33.24
CA LEU A 11 -42.09 11.87 -33.02
C LEU A 11 -41.83 12.55 -34.36
N TYR A 12 -42.61 13.59 -34.63
CA TYR A 12 -42.51 14.45 -35.84
C TYR A 12 -41.23 15.30 -35.77
N GLY A 13 -40.48 15.27 -36.87
CA GLY A 13 -39.33 16.15 -37.06
C GLY A 13 -39.75 17.59 -37.35
N ILE A 14 -39.12 18.51 -36.67
CA ILE A 14 -39.13 19.94 -37.03
C ILE A 14 -37.75 20.28 -37.60
N ILE A 15 -37.73 20.65 -38.86
CA ILE A 15 -36.54 21.17 -39.54
C ILE A 15 -36.41 22.65 -39.16
N CYS A 16 -35.42 23.03 -38.38
CA CYS A 16 -35.00 24.42 -38.24
C CYS A 16 -33.73 24.65 -39.06
N THR A 17 -33.87 25.44 -40.11
CA THR A 17 -32.74 26.02 -40.85
C THR A 17 -32.12 27.14 -40.03
N ALA A 18 -30.90 26.94 -39.52
CA ALA A 18 -30.11 27.99 -38.89
C ALA A 18 -29.03 28.46 -39.87
N ALA A 19 -29.00 29.76 -40.09
CA ALA A 19 -28.05 30.45 -40.95
C ALA A 19 -26.64 30.36 -40.36
N ILE A 20 -25.67 29.99 -41.18
CA ILE A 20 -24.24 29.93 -40.84
C ILE A 20 -23.69 31.36 -40.97
N SER A 21 -23.39 32.00 -39.83
CA SER A 21 -22.61 33.22 -39.78
C SER A 21 -21.14 32.83 -39.66
N PHE A 22 -20.33 33.15 -40.67
CA PHE A 22 -18.89 33.06 -40.63
C PHE A 22 -18.33 34.11 -39.66
N PHE A 23 -17.88 33.68 -38.50
CA PHE A 23 -16.96 34.46 -37.69
C PHE A 23 -15.51 34.06 -38.01
N SER A 24 -14.75 35.01 -38.52
CA SER A 24 -13.29 34.88 -38.69
C SER A 24 -12.63 34.79 -37.34
N VAL A 25 -12.05 33.62 -37.00
CA VAL A 25 -11.24 33.42 -35.84
C VAL A 25 -9.85 34.03 -36.10
N GLY A 26 -9.62 35.20 -35.51
CA GLY A 26 -8.28 35.77 -35.45
C GLY A 26 -7.36 34.83 -34.67
N GLN A 27 -6.27 34.41 -35.30
CA GLN A 27 -5.19 33.67 -34.66
C GLN A 27 -4.58 34.55 -33.56
N LEU A 28 -4.92 34.25 -32.30
CA LEU A 28 -4.14 34.71 -31.16
C LEU A 28 -2.83 33.92 -31.14
N TYR A 29 -1.77 34.58 -31.52
CA TYR A 29 -0.39 34.12 -31.38
C TYR A 29 -0.11 33.96 -29.87
N GLN A 30 -0.16 32.75 -29.34
CA GLN A 30 0.43 32.45 -28.05
C GLN A 30 1.95 32.30 -28.24
N PRO A 31 2.78 33.09 -27.52
CA PRO A 31 4.20 32.81 -27.52
C PRO A 31 4.43 31.45 -26.91
N ALA A 32 5.08 30.58 -27.66
CA ALA A 32 5.60 29.34 -27.13
C ALA A 32 6.51 29.67 -25.95
N LEU A 33 6.07 29.34 -24.74
CA LEU A 33 6.95 29.27 -23.59
C LEU A 33 7.96 28.17 -23.90
N THR A 34 9.13 28.56 -24.40
CA THR A 34 10.30 27.70 -24.38
C THR A 34 10.64 27.48 -22.91
N LEU A 35 10.13 26.38 -22.32
CA LEU A 35 10.76 25.84 -21.13
C LEU A 35 12.21 25.54 -21.52
N SER A 36 13.10 26.40 -21.10
CA SER A 36 14.51 26.08 -21.00
C SER A 36 14.57 24.91 -20.00
N ALA A 37 14.75 23.69 -20.49
CA ALA A 37 15.11 22.58 -19.65
C ALA A 37 16.44 22.99 -18.98
N SER A 38 16.34 23.45 -17.73
CA SER A 38 17.49 23.49 -16.85
C SER A 38 18.05 22.07 -16.86
N LYS A 39 19.33 21.91 -17.07
CA LYS A 39 20.03 20.68 -16.78
C LYS A 39 20.00 20.55 -15.25
N ASP A 40 18.87 20.07 -14.71
CA ASP A 40 18.78 19.74 -13.31
C ASP A 40 19.77 18.59 -13.09
N ALA A 41 20.80 18.90 -12.33
CA ALA A 41 21.80 17.93 -11.94
C ALA A 41 21.07 16.81 -11.21
N PHE A 42 21.21 15.59 -11.71
CA PHE A 42 20.74 14.40 -10.99
C PHE A 42 21.34 14.47 -9.59
N LEU A 43 20.48 14.45 -8.57
CA LEU A 43 20.92 14.38 -7.19
C LEU A 43 21.77 13.12 -7.02
N SER A 44 22.86 13.24 -6.29
CA SER A 44 23.59 12.04 -5.89
C SER A 44 22.68 11.15 -5.03
N VAL A 45 22.90 9.84 -5.02
CA VAL A 45 22.13 8.91 -4.18
C VAL A 45 22.10 9.37 -2.72
N ALA A 46 23.23 9.88 -2.21
CA ALA A 46 23.32 10.40 -0.84
C ALA A 46 22.45 11.66 -0.60
N ASP A 47 22.36 12.54 -1.61
CA ASP A 47 21.49 13.72 -1.53
C ASP A 47 20.01 13.34 -1.64
N TYR A 48 19.70 12.33 -2.46
CA TYR A 48 18.35 11.76 -2.56
C TYR A 48 17.90 11.20 -1.21
N ASP A 49 18.68 10.33 -0.58
CA ASP A 49 18.35 9.69 0.68
C ASP A 49 18.19 10.72 1.82
N LYS A 50 19.04 11.76 1.84
CA LYS A 50 18.93 12.86 2.79
C LYS A 50 17.67 13.69 2.56
N GLN A 51 17.25 13.92 1.31
CA GLN A 51 16.04 14.67 0.97
C GLN A 51 14.77 13.90 1.33
N LYS A 52 14.82 12.57 1.35
CA LYS A 52 13.68 11.66 1.56
C LYS A 52 13.50 11.23 3.01
N ASN A 53 14.26 11.77 3.95
CA ASN A 53 14.24 11.37 5.36
C ASN A 53 14.48 9.87 5.56
N CYS A 54 15.31 9.28 4.72
CA CYS A 54 15.62 7.86 4.80
C CYS A 54 16.25 7.50 6.14
N THR A 55 15.78 6.41 6.72
CA THR A 55 16.40 5.80 7.87
C THR A 55 16.65 4.32 7.57
N ASN A 56 17.86 3.86 7.88
CA ASN A 56 18.24 2.46 7.73
C ASN A 56 18.45 1.79 9.10
N ASP A 57 18.11 2.49 10.18
CA ASP A 57 18.18 1.95 11.54
C ASP A 57 16.94 1.08 11.80
N LEU A 58 17.04 -0.20 11.45
CA LEU A 58 16.01 -1.21 11.68
C LEU A 58 16.02 -1.75 13.12
N THR A 59 16.92 -1.26 13.99
CA THR A 59 17.08 -1.78 15.36
C THR A 59 16.05 -1.22 16.34
N LYS A 60 15.34 -0.16 15.97
CA LYS A 60 14.32 0.49 16.78
C LYS A 60 12.96 0.37 16.14
N LYS A 61 12.02 -0.20 16.88
CA LYS A 61 10.59 -0.15 16.47
C LYS A 61 10.11 1.31 16.53
N PRO A 62 9.65 1.92 15.43
CA PRO A 62 9.16 3.28 15.45
C PRO A 62 7.87 3.39 16.27
N THR A 63 7.67 4.54 16.93
CA THR A 63 6.33 4.90 17.39
C THR A 63 5.44 5.18 16.17
N SER A 64 4.11 5.18 16.32
CA SER A 64 3.18 5.46 15.22
C SER A 64 3.44 6.82 14.55
N ILE A 65 3.75 7.87 15.34
CA ILE A 65 4.14 9.18 14.79
C ILE A 65 5.46 9.09 14.01
N GLN A 66 6.43 8.33 14.50
CA GLN A 66 7.69 8.11 13.78
C GLN A 66 7.45 7.28 12.51
N TYR A 67 6.54 6.30 12.56
CA TYR A 67 6.21 5.46 11.40
C TYR A 67 5.69 6.28 10.21
N LEU A 68 4.92 7.35 10.46
CA LEU A 68 4.42 8.24 9.40
C LEU A 68 5.53 8.74 8.45
N THR A 69 6.72 8.97 8.98
CA THR A 69 7.85 9.56 8.22
C THR A 69 9.06 8.63 8.15
N HIS A 70 8.89 7.35 8.52
CA HIS A 70 9.97 6.38 8.57
C HIS A 70 10.08 5.62 7.23
N PHE A 71 10.98 6.06 6.36
CA PHE A 71 11.24 5.43 5.08
C PHE A 71 12.54 4.63 5.13
N ASN A 72 12.46 3.32 4.90
CA ASN A 72 13.62 2.47 4.71
C ASN A 72 14.07 2.58 3.24
N CYS A 73 15.21 3.21 2.97
CA CYS A 73 15.75 3.34 1.62
C CYS A 73 16.79 2.26 1.26
N GLY A 74 16.97 1.27 2.12
CA GLY A 74 17.92 0.18 1.91
C GLY A 74 19.38 0.62 1.94
N ARG A 75 20.27 -0.33 1.73
CA ARG A 75 21.70 -0.07 1.48
C ARG A 75 21.89 0.20 0.00
N VAL A 76 22.52 1.32 -0.33
CA VAL A 76 22.68 1.76 -1.71
C VAL A 76 24.13 1.55 -2.17
N SER A 77 24.27 1.00 -3.37
CA SER A 77 25.55 0.85 -4.09
C SER A 77 25.32 1.09 -5.59
N GLN A 78 26.37 1.02 -6.36
CA GLN A 78 26.30 1.06 -7.84
C GLN A 78 27.10 -0.11 -8.41
N ASP A 79 26.61 -0.67 -9.50
CA ASP A 79 27.36 -1.65 -10.28
C ASP A 79 28.43 -0.97 -11.17
N GLU A 80 29.20 -1.78 -11.90
CA GLU A 80 30.24 -1.31 -12.81
C GLU A 80 29.73 -0.46 -14.01
N ASN A 81 28.43 -0.56 -14.31
CA ASN A 81 27.74 0.21 -15.33
C ASN A 81 27.09 1.50 -14.79
N GLY A 82 27.19 1.74 -13.49
CA GLY A 82 26.58 2.88 -12.80
C GLY A 82 25.09 2.72 -12.48
N GLN A 83 24.53 1.51 -12.61
CA GLN A 83 23.17 1.23 -12.17
C GLN A 83 23.10 1.23 -10.64
N THR A 84 22.14 1.95 -10.07
CA THR A 84 21.91 1.95 -8.63
C THR A 84 21.34 0.61 -8.19
N ILE A 85 21.96 0.01 -7.16
CA ILE A 85 21.50 -1.20 -6.49
C ILE A 85 21.00 -0.80 -5.10
N ARG A 86 19.77 -1.22 -4.73
CA ARG A 86 19.21 -1.07 -3.39
C ARG A 86 18.96 -2.41 -2.75
N GLU A 87 19.52 -2.60 -1.57
CA GLU A 87 19.42 -3.86 -0.83
C GLU A 87 18.64 -3.64 0.46
N PHE A 88 17.59 -4.44 0.62
CA PHE A 88 16.75 -4.47 1.82
C PHE A 88 16.88 -5.83 2.51
N THR A 89 16.61 -5.86 3.82
CA THR A 89 16.48 -7.09 4.58
C THR A 89 15.18 -7.07 5.36
N LEU A 90 14.38 -8.10 5.17
CA LEU A 90 13.16 -8.36 5.94
C LEU A 90 13.34 -9.68 6.72
N ILE A 91 13.07 -9.63 8.01
CA ILE A 91 13.06 -10.81 8.87
C ILE A 91 11.62 -11.11 9.21
N VAL A 92 11.17 -12.32 8.90
CA VAL A 92 9.85 -12.81 9.30
C VAL A 92 9.98 -13.40 10.70
N GLU A 93 9.12 -12.93 11.59
CA GLU A 93 9.03 -13.39 12.97
C GLU A 93 7.56 -13.67 13.29
N GLU A 94 7.26 -14.90 13.71
CA GLU A 94 5.95 -15.31 14.18
C GLU A 94 5.77 -15.04 15.68
N ASP A 95 4.55 -15.20 16.19
CA ASP A 95 4.18 -15.15 17.60
C ASP A 95 4.67 -13.84 18.30
N GLN A 96 4.59 -12.71 17.58
CA GLN A 96 5.00 -11.40 18.09
C GLN A 96 3.81 -10.68 18.75
N ASN A 97 3.92 -10.46 20.05
CA ASN A 97 2.90 -9.72 20.79
C ASN A 97 2.99 -8.21 20.48
N VAL A 98 2.14 -7.74 19.55
CA VAL A 98 2.12 -6.35 19.08
C VAL A 98 1.01 -5.57 19.78
N THR A 99 1.35 -4.39 20.33
CA THR A 99 0.35 -3.49 20.92
C THR A 99 -0.43 -2.78 19.82
N ILE A 100 -1.74 -3.01 19.75
CA ILE A 100 -2.62 -2.51 18.69
C ILE A 100 -3.56 -1.37 19.14
N SER A 101 -3.49 -0.97 20.41
CA SER A 101 -4.20 0.21 20.92
C SER A 101 -3.51 0.80 22.14
N ASN A 102 -3.76 2.09 22.42
CA ASN A 102 -3.30 2.74 23.65
C ASN A 102 -4.02 2.24 24.91
N ALA A 103 -5.15 1.55 24.76
CA ALA A 103 -5.86 0.86 25.85
C ALA A 103 -5.17 -0.44 26.30
N GLY A 104 -4.09 -0.85 25.60
CA GLY A 104 -3.28 -2.02 25.97
C GLY A 104 -3.80 -3.33 25.37
N HIS A 105 -4.55 -3.28 24.27
CA HIS A 105 -4.84 -4.48 23.48
C HIS A 105 -3.60 -4.95 22.76
N TYR A 106 -3.42 -6.26 22.71
CA TYR A 106 -2.32 -6.94 22.04
C TYR A 106 -2.88 -7.91 21.02
N PHE A 107 -2.13 -8.09 19.96
CA PHE A 107 -2.41 -9.05 18.91
C PHE A 107 -1.19 -9.95 18.73
N ASP A 108 -1.42 -11.26 18.58
CA ASP A 108 -0.37 -12.22 18.26
C ASP A 108 -0.09 -12.17 16.76
N ALA A 109 0.87 -11.34 16.41
CA ALA A 109 1.18 -10.99 15.03
C ALA A 109 2.32 -11.82 14.44
N TRP A 110 2.28 -11.98 13.13
CA TRP A 110 3.44 -12.31 12.32
C TRP A 110 3.97 -11.04 11.68
N THR A 111 5.25 -10.81 11.76
CA THR A 111 5.80 -9.49 11.45
C THR A 111 6.92 -9.54 10.44
N PHE A 112 7.06 -8.47 9.66
CA PHE A 112 8.33 -8.14 9.02
C PHE A 112 9.11 -7.16 9.91
N ASN A 113 10.28 -7.58 10.39
CA ASN A 113 11.16 -6.81 11.28
C ASN A 113 10.47 -6.37 12.59
N GLY A 114 9.59 -7.22 13.13
CA GLY A 114 8.94 -7.01 14.43
C GLY A 114 7.92 -5.91 14.49
N THR A 115 7.36 -5.43 13.37
CA THR A 115 6.33 -4.38 13.30
C THR A 115 5.18 -4.77 12.39
N VAL A 116 3.98 -4.26 12.68
CA VAL A 116 2.81 -4.27 11.80
C VAL A 116 2.32 -2.82 11.64
N PRO A 117 2.25 -2.30 10.42
CA PRO A 117 2.79 -2.84 9.17
C PRO A 117 4.30 -3.04 9.19
N GLY A 118 4.82 -3.88 8.29
CA GLY A 118 6.25 -4.00 8.03
C GLY A 118 6.87 -2.69 7.54
N PRO A 119 8.21 -2.61 7.40
CA PRO A 119 8.91 -1.38 7.02
C PRO A 119 8.43 -0.82 5.67
N THR A 120 8.22 0.49 5.59
CA THR A 120 7.97 1.17 4.31
C THR A 120 9.28 1.24 3.52
N MET A 121 9.40 0.42 2.47
CA MET A 121 10.56 0.42 1.60
C MET A 121 10.45 1.52 0.54
N ARG A 122 11.54 2.28 0.31
CA ARG A 122 11.55 3.37 -0.65
C ARG A 122 12.71 3.26 -1.62
N MET A 123 12.43 3.40 -2.91
CA MET A 123 13.38 3.25 -4.00
C MET A 123 13.04 4.21 -5.15
N THR A 124 13.90 4.30 -6.14
CA THR A 124 13.67 5.11 -7.34
C THR A 124 13.46 4.23 -8.56
N GLU A 125 12.62 4.66 -9.47
CA GLU A 125 12.39 3.98 -10.75
C GLU A 125 13.71 3.74 -11.50
N GLY A 126 13.95 2.47 -11.85
CA GLY A 126 15.17 2.02 -12.51
C GLY A 126 16.24 1.49 -11.57
N ASP A 127 16.09 1.60 -10.24
CA ASP A 127 16.99 0.92 -9.31
C ASP A 127 16.88 -0.61 -9.47
N LEU A 128 18.00 -1.31 -9.42
CA LEU A 128 18.03 -2.76 -9.21
C LEU A 128 17.80 -3.03 -7.72
N VAL A 129 16.68 -3.62 -7.40
CA VAL A 129 16.27 -3.87 -6.02
C VAL A 129 16.54 -5.31 -5.66
N LYS A 130 17.11 -5.52 -4.47
CA LYS A 130 17.32 -6.84 -3.86
C LYS A 130 16.70 -6.83 -2.46
N ILE A 131 15.72 -7.72 -2.24
CA ILE A 131 15.09 -7.88 -0.93
C ILE A 131 15.45 -9.26 -0.41
N ASN A 132 16.36 -9.32 0.56
CA ASN A 132 16.68 -10.55 1.27
C ASN A 132 15.65 -10.78 2.38
N VAL A 133 14.81 -11.78 2.21
CA VAL A 133 13.83 -12.20 3.22
C VAL A 133 14.39 -13.40 3.96
N ILE A 134 14.40 -13.30 5.29
CA ILE A 134 14.88 -14.34 6.19
C ILE A 134 13.67 -14.81 6.99
N ASN A 135 13.31 -16.07 6.87
CA ASN A 135 12.34 -16.70 7.76
C ASN A 135 13.07 -17.16 9.03
N SER A 136 12.65 -16.65 10.19
CA SER A 136 13.29 -16.95 11.48
C SER A 136 13.42 -18.47 11.72
N GLU A 137 14.46 -18.88 12.43
CA GLU A 137 14.60 -20.28 12.86
C GLU A 137 13.48 -20.70 13.83
N GLU A 138 12.87 -19.73 14.52
CA GLU A 138 11.80 -19.96 15.48
C GLU A 138 10.41 -20.04 14.82
N SER A 139 10.30 -19.64 13.55
CA SER A 139 9.05 -19.73 12.78
C SER A 139 8.63 -21.18 12.59
N LYS A 140 7.32 -21.42 12.55
CA LYS A 140 6.70 -22.73 12.36
C LYS A 140 6.23 -22.93 10.92
N GLN A 141 5.98 -21.82 10.22
CA GLN A 141 5.39 -21.81 8.88
C GLN A 141 6.40 -21.45 7.78
N THR A 142 6.09 -21.85 6.57
CA THR A 142 6.74 -21.35 5.37
C THR A 142 6.21 -19.96 5.09
N HIS A 143 7.10 -19.05 4.68
CA HIS A 143 6.72 -17.70 4.27
C HIS A 143 7.27 -17.33 2.90
N SER A 144 6.79 -16.23 2.34
CA SER A 144 7.28 -15.69 1.07
C SER A 144 7.13 -14.17 1.06
N LEU A 145 7.56 -13.54 -0.03
CA LEU A 145 7.26 -12.14 -0.31
C LEU A 145 6.68 -12.03 -1.71
N HIS A 146 5.45 -11.56 -1.80
CA HIS A 146 4.81 -11.14 -3.03
C HIS A 146 4.79 -9.62 -3.10
N MET A 147 5.15 -9.07 -4.27
CA MET A 147 5.24 -7.63 -4.49
C MET A 147 4.33 -7.25 -5.66
N HIS A 148 3.52 -6.20 -5.51
CA HIS A 148 2.61 -5.76 -6.57
C HIS A 148 3.30 -4.90 -7.65
N SER A 149 4.63 -4.92 -7.75
CA SER A 149 5.40 -4.29 -8.82
C SER A 149 5.69 -5.27 -9.96
N ILE A 150 6.32 -4.81 -11.05
CA ILE A 150 6.71 -5.68 -12.16
C ILE A 150 7.97 -6.45 -11.80
N HIS A 151 7.92 -7.77 -11.89
CA HIS A 151 9.03 -8.68 -11.63
C HIS A 151 8.92 -9.95 -12.51
N ALA A 152 9.94 -10.78 -12.51
CA ALA A 152 9.90 -12.09 -13.16
C ALA A 152 9.09 -13.09 -12.32
N ALA A 153 8.53 -14.12 -12.96
CA ALA A 153 7.70 -15.13 -12.28
C ALA A 153 8.45 -15.86 -11.17
N GLU A 154 9.76 -16.03 -11.29
CA GLU A 154 10.61 -16.65 -10.28
C GLU A 154 10.73 -15.81 -8.99
N MET A 155 10.33 -14.53 -9.06
CA MET A 155 10.36 -13.57 -7.97
C MET A 155 8.95 -13.26 -7.43
N ASP A 156 7.94 -14.05 -7.80
CA ASP A 156 6.55 -13.79 -7.50
C ASP A 156 6.14 -14.14 -6.05
N GLY A 157 6.86 -15.05 -5.41
CA GLY A 157 6.59 -15.45 -4.01
C GLY A 157 5.29 -16.21 -3.81
N VAL A 158 4.82 -16.93 -4.83
CA VAL A 158 3.53 -17.62 -4.83
C VAL A 158 3.66 -19.13 -4.86
N SER A 159 2.64 -19.83 -4.36
CA SER A 159 2.45 -21.27 -4.49
C SER A 159 1.09 -21.50 -5.15
N VAL A 160 1.09 -22.04 -6.35
CA VAL A 160 -0.14 -22.27 -7.12
C VAL A 160 -0.19 -23.71 -7.65
N PRO A 161 -1.37 -24.36 -7.64
CA PRO A 161 -1.56 -25.65 -8.28
C PRO A 161 -1.31 -25.55 -9.79
N LEU A 162 -0.52 -26.46 -10.33
CA LEU A 162 -0.30 -26.55 -11.78
C LEU A 162 -1.53 -27.12 -12.47
N PRO A 163 -1.93 -26.58 -13.65
CA PRO A 163 -2.96 -27.20 -14.47
C PRO A 163 -2.57 -28.64 -14.82
N SER A 164 -3.50 -29.58 -14.76
CA SER A 164 -3.28 -31.02 -14.98
C SER A 164 -2.65 -31.36 -16.35
N ASN A 165 -2.61 -30.42 -17.28
CA ASN A 165 -2.05 -30.54 -18.64
C ASN A 165 -0.77 -29.74 -18.85
N SER A 166 -0.21 -29.07 -17.80
CA SER A 166 1.06 -28.36 -17.92
C SER A 166 2.19 -29.40 -18.01
N GLY A 167 2.45 -29.89 -19.21
CA GLY A 167 3.61 -30.77 -19.44
C GLY A 167 4.90 -30.02 -19.06
N GLY A 168 5.52 -30.44 -17.99
CA GLY A 168 6.95 -30.37 -17.63
C GLY A 168 7.78 -29.09 -17.80
N HIS A 169 7.30 -28.09 -18.50
CA HIS A 169 8.14 -26.94 -18.90
C HIS A 169 8.49 -25.95 -17.76
N LEU A 170 7.73 -25.91 -16.68
CA LEU A 170 8.04 -25.05 -15.52
C LEU A 170 9.06 -25.71 -14.56
N ARG A 171 9.25 -27.02 -14.64
CA ARG A 171 10.22 -27.74 -13.81
C ARG A 171 11.68 -27.39 -14.12
N ASP A 172 11.98 -27.10 -15.40
CA ASP A 172 13.35 -26.91 -15.87
C ASP A 172 13.93 -25.52 -15.53
N VAL A 173 13.07 -24.56 -15.19
CA VAL A 173 13.49 -23.18 -14.91
C VAL A 173 13.92 -23.00 -13.45
N VAL A 174 13.33 -23.77 -12.53
CA VAL A 174 13.60 -23.62 -11.10
C VAL A 174 14.90 -24.29 -10.66
N ASP A 175 15.32 -25.38 -11.36
CA ASP A 175 16.44 -26.24 -10.90
C ASP A 175 17.85 -25.68 -11.17
N ASN A 176 18.00 -24.65 -12.00
CA ASN A 176 19.34 -24.32 -12.51
C ASN A 176 20.03 -23.12 -11.87
N ASN A 177 19.42 -22.36 -10.98
CA ASN A 177 20.04 -21.09 -10.53
C ASN A 177 19.95 -20.73 -9.03
N TYR A 178 19.37 -21.54 -8.17
CA TYR A 178 19.19 -21.15 -6.77
C TYR A 178 19.80 -22.14 -5.80
N ASN A 179 20.61 -21.63 -4.90
CA ASN A 179 21.18 -22.35 -3.76
C ASN A 179 20.12 -23.16 -3.04
N ASN A 180 20.39 -24.40 -2.75
CA ASN A 180 19.69 -25.50 -2.07
C ASN A 180 18.65 -25.19 -0.96
N ASN A 181 18.05 -24.01 -0.93
CA ASN A 181 17.17 -23.52 0.15
C ASN A 181 15.72 -23.29 -0.26
N THR A 182 15.37 -23.51 -1.54
CA THR A 182 13.98 -23.46 -2.00
C THR A 182 13.35 -24.83 -1.93
N VAL A 183 12.10 -24.90 -1.47
CA VAL A 183 11.29 -26.11 -1.59
C VAL A 183 10.99 -26.32 -3.06
N THR A 184 11.62 -27.31 -3.67
CA THR A 184 11.30 -27.73 -5.04
C THR A 184 10.01 -28.52 -5.05
N SER A 185 9.13 -28.11 -5.93
CA SER A 185 7.82 -28.63 -6.28
C SER A 185 7.44 -30.02 -5.75
N ARG A 186 6.29 -30.09 -5.08
CA ARG A 186 5.45 -31.28 -5.16
C ARG A 186 4.97 -31.41 -6.60
N ASP A 187 4.78 -32.65 -7.09
CA ASP A 187 4.57 -32.96 -8.51
C ASP A 187 3.44 -32.19 -9.22
N ASP A 188 2.59 -31.45 -8.48
CA ASP A 188 1.42 -30.75 -8.98
C ASP A 188 1.33 -29.25 -8.58
N VAL A 189 2.38 -28.65 -8.00
CA VAL A 189 2.38 -27.26 -7.51
C VAL A 189 3.59 -26.49 -8.05
N TYR A 190 3.34 -25.27 -8.56
CA TYR A 190 4.39 -24.29 -8.82
C TYR A 190 4.69 -23.50 -7.54
N GLU A 191 5.94 -23.49 -7.13
CA GLU A 191 6.41 -22.74 -5.96
C GLU A 191 7.54 -21.80 -6.38
N SER A 192 7.43 -20.53 -6.02
CA SER A 192 8.42 -19.50 -6.31
C SER A 192 8.73 -18.70 -5.05
N GLY A 193 10.00 -18.67 -4.64
CA GLY A 193 10.42 -17.88 -3.50
C GLY A 193 9.88 -18.33 -2.14
N MET A 194 9.46 -19.60 -1.99
CA MET A 194 9.04 -20.15 -0.72
C MET A 194 10.22 -20.32 0.23
N ILE A 195 10.08 -19.85 1.46
CA ILE A 195 11.16 -19.78 2.45
C ILE A 195 10.78 -20.58 3.69
N LEU A 196 11.41 -21.73 3.87
CA LEU A 196 11.24 -22.57 5.06
C LEU A 196 11.82 -21.88 6.31
N PRO A 197 11.39 -22.28 7.53
CA PRO A 197 11.99 -21.83 8.78
C PRO A 197 13.52 -21.94 8.77
N GLY A 198 14.22 -20.92 9.23
CA GLY A 198 15.67 -20.84 9.24
C GLY A 198 16.32 -20.65 7.87
N LYS A 199 15.55 -20.37 6.81
CA LYS A 199 16.06 -20.15 5.46
C LYS A 199 15.85 -18.71 5.01
N SER A 200 16.48 -18.37 3.88
CA SER A 200 16.32 -17.05 3.25
C SER A 200 16.21 -17.16 1.75
N PHE A 201 15.59 -16.17 1.13
CA PHE A 201 15.52 -16.00 -0.31
C PHE A 201 15.72 -14.53 -0.65
N THR A 202 16.43 -14.24 -1.75
CA THR A 202 16.63 -12.86 -2.24
C THR A 202 15.79 -12.64 -3.49
N TYR A 203 14.78 -11.80 -3.35
CA TYR A 203 13.99 -11.31 -4.48
C TYR A 203 14.74 -10.21 -5.19
N GLU A 204 14.79 -10.26 -6.53
CA GLU A 204 15.51 -9.29 -7.34
C GLU A 204 14.62 -8.80 -8.49
N PHE A 205 14.49 -7.48 -8.63
CA PHE A 205 13.72 -6.87 -9.70
C PHE A 205 14.21 -5.44 -10.00
N VAL A 206 13.84 -4.91 -11.17
CA VAL A 206 14.04 -3.50 -11.48
C VAL A 206 12.80 -2.72 -11.02
N ALA A 207 13.01 -1.70 -10.18
CA ALA A 207 11.92 -0.89 -9.64
C ALA A 207 11.19 -0.16 -10.79
N GLN A 208 9.96 -0.57 -11.10
CA GLN A 208 9.10 0.03 -12.12
C GLN A 208 7.67 -0.51 -12.11
N PRO A 209 6.70 0.29 -12.63
CA PRO A 209 6.78 1.74 -12.79
C PRO A 209 6.81 2.46 -11.44
N TYR A 210 7.05 3.78 -11.41
CA TYR A 210 6.91 4.54 -10.17
C TYR A 210 5.46 4.48 -9.64
N GLY A 211 5.29 4.53 -8.31
CA GLY A 211 3.99 4.42 -7.66
C GLY A 211 4.07 3.94 -6.22
N VAL A 212 2.90 3.59 -5.69
CA VAL A 212 2.74 2.97 -4.36
C VAL A 212 2.34 1.52 -4.53
N TYR A 213 2.97 0.62 -3.80
CA TYR A 213 2.77 -0.83 -3.96
C TYR A 213 2.71 -1.54 -2.61
N PRO A 214 1.75 -2.43 -2.38
CA PRO A 214 1.85 -3.36 -1.27
C PRO A 214 2.92 -4.42 -1.53
N TYR A 215 3.48 -4.94 -0.45
CA TYR A 215 4.12 -6.24 -0.40
C TYR A 215 3.53 -7.04 0.74
N HIS A 216 3.43 -8.34 0.61
CA HIS A 216 2.87 -9.22 1.63
C HIS A 216 3.33 -10.68 1.47
N CYS A 217 3.12 -11.50 2.49
CA CYS A 217 3.27 -12.93 2.35
C CYS A 217 2.16 -13.49 1.46
N HIS A 218 2.48 -14.47 0.60
CA HIS A 218 1.53 -15.09 -0.33
C HIS A 218 1.48 -16.62 -0.18
N VAL A 219 1.84 -17.12 0.99
CA VAL A 219 1.64 -18.54 1.36
C VAL A 219 0.19 -18.75 1.76
N ASN A 220 -0.38 -19.89 1.36
CA ASN A 220 -1.75 -20.26 1.73
C ASN A 220 -1.83 -20.72 3.21
N PRO A 221 -2.88 -20.32 3.94
CA PRO A 221 -3.98 -19.42 3.58
C PRO A 221 -3.53 -17.94 3.53
N ILE A 222 -3.66 -17.28 2.39
CA ILE A 222 -3.10 -15.93 2.16
C ILE A 222 -3.72 -14.89 3.10
N ALA A 223 -5.05 -14.96 3.28
CA ALA A 223 -5.78 -14.02 4.13
C ALA A 223 -5.27 -14.07 5.59
N ASP A 224 -4.96 -15.24 6.09
CA ASP A 224 -4.42 -15.42 7.43
C ASP A 224 -3.04 -14.79 7.59
N HIS A 225 -2.14 -14.99 6.62
CA HIS A 225 -0.81 -14.38 6.64
C HIS A 225 -0.87 -12.86 6.60
N ILE A 226 -1.80 -12.29 5.82
CA ILE A 226 -2.01 -10.84 5.75
C ILE A 226 -2.66 -10.33 7.05
N ASN A 227 -3.75 -10.94 7.50
CA ASN A 227 -4.43 -10.50 8.73
C ASN A 227 -3.49 -10.54 9.94
N ARG A 228 -2.62 -11.55 10.03
CA ARG A 228 -1.60 -11.64 11.07
C ARG A 228 -0.51 -10.57 11.01
N GLY A 229 -0.40 -9.80 9.92
CA GLY A 229 0.48 -8.64 9.85
C GLY A 229 1.65 -8.73 8.85
N LEU A 230 1.75 -9.80 8.05
CA LEU A 230 2.82 -9.96 7.07
C LEU A 230 2.56 -9.13 5.80
N TYR A 231 2.54 -7.82 5.94
CA TYR A 231 2.40 -6.87 4.83
C TYR A 231 3.11 -5.54 5.14
N GLY A 232 3.32 -4.76 4.08
CA GLY A 232 3.84 -3.39 4.17
C GLY A 232 3.74 -2.66 2.83
N MET A 233 4.39 -1.50 2.76
CA MET A 233 4.33 -0.62 1.59
C MET A 233 5.70 -0.48 0.94
N MET A 234 5.72 -0.50 -0.41
CA MET A 234 6.84 -0.02 -1.23
C MET A 234 6.45 1.27 -1.93
N ILE A 235 7.36 2.24 -1.94
CA ILE A 235 7.25 3.48 -2.71
C ILE A 235 8.35 3.47 -3.76
N ILE A 236 7.96 3.48 -5.04
CA ILE A 236 8.87 3.70 -6.14
C ILE A 236 8.71 5.15 -6.58
N ASP A 237 9.71 5.97 -6.29
CA ASP A 237 9.70 7.36 -6.73
C ASP A 237 10.02 7.48 -8.22
N PRO A 238 9.41 8.43 -8.95
CA PRO A 238 9.77 8.69 -10.33
C PRO A 238 11.20 9.22 -10.44
N LYS A 239 11.86 9.00 -11.59
CA LYS A 239 13.18 9.60 -11.91
C LYS A 239 13.16 11.12 -11.85
N GLN A 240 12.05 11.73 -12.27
CA GLN A 240 11.82 13.16 -12.07
C GLN A 240 11.22 13.39 -10.69
N PRO A 241 11.88 14.15 -9.81
CA PRO A 241 11.37 14.39 -8.47
C PRO A 241 9.95 14.98 -8.49
N ARG A 242 9.08 14.48 -7.60
CA ARG A 242 7.77 15.10 -7.36
C ARG A 242 7.92 16.48 -6.74
N GLU A 243 6.87 17.31 -6.82
CA GLU A 243 6.79 18.55 -6.05
C GLU A 243 7.12 18.29 -4.58
N LYS A 244 7.94 19.18 -3.97
CA LYS A 244 8.35 19.00 -2.58
C LYS A 244 7.17 19.27 -1.65
N MET A 245 6.84 18.31 -0.82
CA MET A 245 5.80 18.34 0.20
C MET A 245 6.30 17.65 1.47
N THR A 246 5.64 17.85 2.60
CA THR A 246 5.84 17.01 3.77
C THR A 246 5.15 15.67 3.52
N GLU A 247 5.92 14.59 3.56
CA GLU A 247 5.47 13.25 3.14
C GLU A 247 5.20 12.36 4.35
N MET A 248 4.11 11.58 4.30
CA MET A 248 3.67 10.64 5.32
C MET A 248 3.21 9.33 4.69
N VAL A 249 3.16 8.28 5.51
CA VAL A 249 2.65 6.95 5.14
C VAL A 249 1.46 6.61 6.02
N MET A 250 0.37 6.13 5.42
CA MET A 250 -0.76 5.56 6.15
C MET A 250 -1.15 4.22 5.53
N THR A 251 -1.09 3.17 6.33
CA THR A 251 -1.58 1.84 5.97
C THR A 251 -2.78 1.53 6.85
N MET A 252 -3.90 1.20 6.21
CA MET A 252 -5.15 0.81 6.86
C MET A 252 -5.18 -0.70 7.04
N ASN A 253 -5.60 -1.16 8.21
CA ASN A 253 -5.62 -2.55 8.61
C ASN A 253 -6.75 -2.83 9.59
N GLY A 254 -7.23 -4.06 9.63
CA GLY A 254 -8.13 -4.62 10.64
C GLY A 254 -7.47 -5.78 11.37
N TYR A 255 -7.93 -6.09 12.56
CA TYR A 255 -7.54 -7.28 13.32
C TYR A 255 -8.78 -8.06 13.71
N ASP A 256 -8.80 -9.31 13.32
CA ASP A 256 -9.70 -10.35 13.80
C ASP A 256 -9.11 -10.89 15.12
N MET A 257 -9.68 -10.47 16.24
CA MET A 257 -9.16 -10.74 17.59
C MET A 257 -9.52 -12.13 18.09
N ASP A 258 -10.59 -12.72 17.55
CA ASP A 258 -11.06 -14.04 17.89
C ASP A 258 -10.37 -15.14 17.09
N TYR A 259 -9.49 -14.74 16.15
CA TYR A 259 -8.74 -15.67 15.33
C TYR A 259 -7.86 -16.61 16.16
N ASP A 260 -8.22 -17.90 16.16
CA ASP A 260 -7.38 -18.96 16.73
C ASP A 260 -6.54 -19.60 15.61
N ALA A 261 -5.23 -19.51 15.75
CA ALA A 261 -4.28 -20.11 14.81
C ALA A 261 -4.41 -21.65 14.69
N GLU A 262 -5.01 -22.29 15.68
CA GLU A 262 -5.28 -23.75 15.64
C GLU A 262 -6.45 -24.10 14.72
N GLY A 263 -7.32 -23.12 14.41
CA GLY A 263 -8.48 -23.24 13.53
C GLY A 263 -8.23 -22.84 12.08
N THR A 264 -7.01 -22.95 11.55
CA THR A 264 -6.77 -22.65 10.13
C THR A 264 -7.65 -23.51 9.24
N VAL A 265 -8.70 -22.91 8.72
CA VAL A 265 -9.57 -23.53 7.75
C VAL A 265 -8.75 -23.74 6.47
N ALA A 266 -8.53 -24.97 6.12
CA ALA A 266 -7.91 -25.30 4.84
C ALA A 266 -8.74 -24.64 3.71
N PRO A 267 -8.09 -24.10 2.67
CA PRO A 267 -8.84 -23.58 1.53
C PRO A 267 -9.79 -24.67 1.02
N PRO A 268 -11.01 -24.29 0.59
CA PRO A 268 -12.04 -25.27 0.20
C PRO A 268 -11.47 -26.25 -0.82
N SER A 269 -11.74 -27.53 -0.61
CA SER A 269 -11.37 -28.58 -1.55
C SER A 269 -12.08 -28.34 -2.89
N MET A 270 -11.59 -28.90 -3.97
CA MET A 270 -12.28 -28.84 -5.25
C MET A 270 -13.66 -29.53 -5.20
N ALA A 271 -13.88 -30.47 -4.27
CA ALA A 271 -15.16 -31.13 -4.04
C ALA A 271 -16.16 -30.17 -3.37
N GLU A 272 -15.72 -29.41 -2.36
CA GLU A 272 -16.51 -28.34 -1.71
C GLU A 272 -16.86 -27.21 -2.68
N ILE A 273 -15.90 -26.73 -3.50
CA ILE A 273 -16.15 -25.70 -4.53
C ILE A 273 -17.20 -26.16 -5.56
N ARG A 274 -17.27 -27.47 -5.87
CA ARG A 274 -18.26 -28.03 -6.78
C ARG A 274 -19.59 -28.36 -6.12
N GLY A 275 -19.72 -28.19 -4.79
CA GLY A 275 -20.89 -28.56 -4.03
C GLY A 275 -21.09 -30.06 -3.92
N GLU A 276 -20.02 -30.84 -4.02
CA GLU A 276 -20.02 -32.33 -3.88
C GLU A 276 -19.90 -32.73 -2.41
N GLU A 277 -19.41 -31.85 -1.57
CA GLU A 277 -19.30 -31.98 -0.11
C GLU A 277 -19.92 -30.72 0.54
N GLU A 278 -20.64 -30.89 1.67
CA GLU A 278 -21.13 -29.82 2.48
C GLU A 278 -19.96 -29.27 3.32
N ARG A 279 -19.76 -27.96 3.28
CA ARG A 279 -18.83 -27.27 4.15
C ARG A 279 -19.41 -27.24 5.56
N GLU A 280 -18.59 -27.53 6.58
CA GLU A 280 -18.98 -27.21 7.96
C GLU A 280 -19.23 -25.70 8.04
N GLU A 281 -20.22 -25.24 8.81
CA GLU A 281 -20.47 -23.81 9.02
C GLU A 281 -19.20 -23.22 9.64
N GLU A 282 -18.45 -22.45 8.84
CA GLU A 282 -17.30 -21.71 9.32
C GLU A 282 -17.79 -20.54 10.17
N GLU A 283 -17.10 -20.24 11.26
CA GLU A 283 -17.27 -18.98 11.96
C GLU A 283 -17.00 -17.85 10.97
N GLU A 284 -17.90 -16.87 10.91
CA GLU A 284 -17.75 -15.70 10.05
C GLU A 284 -16.52 -14.92 10.53
N ARG A 285 -15.56 -14.74 9.62
CA ARG A 285 -14.33 -13.98 9.89
C ARG A 285 -14.64 -12.49 9.74
N ASP A 286 -14.41 -11.71 10.78
CA ASP A 286 -14.57 -10.26 10.78
C ASP A 286 -13.49 -9.57 11.61
N ASN A 287 -13.42 -8.24 11.54
CA ASN A 287 -12.45 -7.47 12.29
C ASN A 287 -13.12 -6.74 13.45
N GLU A 288 -12.62 -6.91 14.68
CA GLU A 288 -13.08 -6.19 15.87
C GLU A 288 -12.34 -4.89 16.13
N ILE A 289 -11.16 -4.71 15.52
CA ILE A 289 -10.33 -3.50 15.68
C ILE A 289 -9.80 -3.06 14.32
N TYR A 290 -10.00 -1.77 14.02
CA TYR A 290 -9.46 -1.15 12.82
C TYR A 290 -8.37 -0.14 13.14
N THR A 291 -7.35 -0.06 12.30
CA THR A 291 -6.15 0.71 12.61
C THR A 291 -5.62 1.51 11.44
N VAL A 292 -4.91 2.58 11.77
CA VAL A 292 -3.99 3.25 10.87
C VAL A 292 -2.57 3.00 11.37
N ASN A 293 -1.71 2.47 10.51
CA ASN A 293 -0.34 2.10 10.85
C ASN A 293 -0.25 1.15 12.06
N GLY A 294 -1.18 0.18 12.11
CA GLY A 294 -1.18 -0.92 13.06
C GLY A 294 -1.70 -0.60 14.46
N LYS A 295 -2.25 0.62 14.69
CA LYS A 295 -2.70 1.00 16.03
C LYS A 295 -4.00 1.79 16.00
N ALA A 296 -5.01 1.29 16.73
CA ALA A 296 -6.33 1.90 16.84
C ALA A 296 -6.28 3.19 17.67
N PHE A 297 -6.98 4.23 17.23
CA PHE A 297 -7.13 5.54 17.86
C PHE A 297 -5.82 6.29 18.15
N ASP A 298 -4.66 5.79 17.72
CA ASP A 298 -3.38 6.38 18.14
C ASP A 298 -3.24 7.85 17.71
N TYR A 299 -3.72 8.18 16.51
CA TYR A 299 -3.71 9.57 16.03
C TYR A 299 -4.85 10.46 16.58
N MET A 300 -5.79 9.89 17.35
CA MET A 300 -6.69 10.65 18.20
C MET A 300 -6.00 11.07 19.49
N ASP A 301 -5.27 10.15 20.11
CA ASP A 301 -4.51 10.37 21.33
C ASP A 301 -3.25 11.22 21.09
N ASN A 302 -2.64 11.05 19.92
CA ASN A 302 -1.43 11.73 19.46
C ASN A 302 -1.68 12.43 18.12
N PRO A 303 -2.38 13.58 18.08
CA PRO A 303 -2.71 14.28 16.84
C PRO A 303 -1.47 14.62 16.01
N ILE A 304 -1.57 14.45 14.70
CA ILE A 304 -0.48 14.68 13.77
C ILE A 304 -0.28 16.19 13.59
N PRO A 305 0.89 16.75 13.96
CA PRO A 305 1.13 18.19 13.85
C PRO A 305 1.37 18.60 12.40
N LEU A 306 0.60 19.57 11.92
CA LEU A 306 0.74 20.20 10.62
C LEU A 306 0.89 21.73 10.76
N ASN A 307 1.38 22.41 9.72
CA ASN A 307 1.48 23.86 9.65
C ASN A 307 0.51 24.41 8.58
N ALA A 308 -0.20 25.47 8.91
CA ALA A 308 -1.07 26.15 7.95
C ALA A 308 -0.28 26.69 6.75
N GLY A 309 -0.81 26.49 5.55
CA GLY A 309 -0.20 26.91 4.29
C GLY A 309 0.91 25.99 3.77
N GLU A 310 1.21 24.88 4.43
CA GLU A 310 2.10 23.85 3.90
C GLU A 310 1.31 22.77 3.16
N LYS A 311 1.94 22.18 2.15
CA LYS A 311 1.38 21.05 1.39
C LYS A 311 1.84 19.72 1.95
N TYR A 312 0.94 18.77 1.99
CA TYR A 312 1.15 17.44 2.55
C TYR A 312 0.84 16.37 1.52
N ARG A 313 1.61 15.29 1.56
CA ARG A 313 1.43 14.09 0.75
C ARG A 313 1.37 12.88 1.64
N ILE A 314 0.32 12.07 1.51
CA ILE A 314 0.22 10.78 2.18
C ILE A 314 0.26 9.67 1.13
N TYR A 315 1.16 8.73 1.31
CA TYR A 315 1.15 7.45 0.62
C TYR A 315 0.19 6.54 1.37
N LEU A 316 -0.91 6.18 0.71
CA LEU A 316 -2.04 5.49 1.31
C LEU A 316 -2.16 4.07 0.78
N LEU A 317 -2.37 3.10 1.67
CA LEU A 317 -2.55 1.68 1.34
C LEU A 317 -3.64 1.09 2.24
N ASN A 318 -4.59 0.33 1.65
CA ASN A 318 -5.56 -0.48 2.39
C ASN A 318 -5.16 -1.95 2.34
N MET A 319 -4.94 -2.56 3.52
CA MET A 319 -4.62 -3.99 3.68
C MET A 319 -5.62 -4.69 4.61
N VAL A 320 -6.82 -4.12 4.76
CA VAL A 320 -7.90 -4.74 5.55
C VAL A 320 -8.34 -6.02 4.85
N GLU A 321 -8.25 -7.16 5.56
CA GLU A 321 -8.84 -8.43 5.18
C GLU A 321 -10.27 -8.54 5.76
N PHE A 322 -11.06 -9.44 5.24
CA PHE A 322 -12.44 -9.79 5.63
C PHE A 322 -13.49 -8.71 5.31
N ASP A 323 -13.10 -7.47 5.04
CA ASP A 323 -13.98 -6.39 4.63
C ASP A 323 -13.79 -6.04 3.15
N LEU A 324 -14.87 -5.97 2.41
CA LEU A 324 -14.84 -5.74 0.95
C LEU A 324 -14.34 -4.35 0.58
N ILE A 325 -14.66 -3.34 1.37
CA ILE A 325 -14.39 -1.93 1.11
C ILE A 325 -14.04 -1.21 2.40
N ASN A 326 -13.03 -0.38 2.32
CA ASN A 326 -12.73 0.66 3.29
C ASN A 326 -12.81 2.04 2.62
N SER A 327 -12.60 3.11 3.38
CA SER A 327 -12.60 4.46 2.87
C SER A 327 -11.68 5.36 3.67
N PHE A 328 -11.26 6.45 3.06
CA PHE A 328 -10.54 7.54 3.72
C PHE A 328 -11.33 8.83 3.51
N HIS A 329 -11.72 9.49 4.58
CA HIS A 329 -12.36 10.80 4.56
C HIS A 329 -11.51 11.82 5.30
N LEU A 330 -11.43 13.04 4.75
CA LEU A 330 -10.74 14.17 5.31
C LEU A 330 -11.70 15.31 5.57
N HIS A 331 -11.71 15.84 6.81
CA HIS A 331 -12.50 17.01 7.14
C HIS A 331 -11.81 18.31 6.74
N GLY A 332 -12.60 19.27 6.27
CA GLY A 332 -12.20 20.67 6.11
C GLY A 332 -11.38 21.00 4.87
N ASP A 333 -11.07 20.01 4.04
CA ASP A 333 -10.39 20.20 2.75
C ASP A 333 -10.82 19.14 1.72
N MET A 334 -10.44 19.36 0.47
CA MET A 334 -10.59 18.43 -0.64
C MET A 334 -9.26 17.78 -0.94
N ILE A 335 -9.27 16.45 -1.06
CA ILE A 335 -8.10 15.64 -1.35
C ILE A 335 -7.87 15.62 -2.86
N SER A 336 -6.64 15.83 -3.32
CA SER A 336 -6.19 15.41 -4.63
C SER A 336 -5.70 13.96 -4.53
N TYR A 337 -6.47 13.00 -5.03
CA TYR A 337 -6.16 11.57 -5.00
C TYR A 337 -5.60 11.09 -6.33
N ILE A 338 -4.41 10.47 -6.30
CA ILE A 338 -3.73 9.88 -7.44
C ILE A 338 -3.74 8.35 -7.25
N PRO A 339 -4.67 7.62 -7.92
CA PRO A 339 -4.77 6.16 -7.81
C PRO A 339 -3.45 5.45 -8.18
N GLY A 340 -3.02 4.52 -7.34
CA GLY A 340 -1.73 3.82 -7.52
C GLY A 340 -0.50 4.69 -7.37
N GLY A 341 -0.64 6.01 -7.34
CA GLY A 341 0.49 6.96 -7.30
C GLY A 341 1.31 7.01 -8.59
N THR A 342 0.75 6.53 -9.72
CA THR A 342 1.47 6.33 -10.99
C THR A 342 1.23 7.41 -12.03
N GLN A 343 0.05 8.03 -12.06
CA GLN A 343 -0.34 8.97 -13.12
C GLN A 343 -0.99 10.20 -12.49
N TYR A 344 -0.24 11.29 -12.37
CA TYR A 344 -0.73 12.54 -11.80
C TYR A 344 -1.85 13.17 -12.62
N GLU A 345 -1.90 12.93 -13.93
CA GLU A 345 -2.97 13.38 -14.82
C GLU A 345 -4.32 12.71 -14.52
N SER A 346 -4.31 11.60 -13.81
CA SER A 346 -5.52 10.90 -13.36
C SER A 346 -5.98 11.33 -11.97
N ALA A 347 -5.41 12.39 -11.40
CA ALA A 347 -5.81 12.89 -10.09
C ALA A 347 -7.30 13.22 -10.03
N GLN A 348 -7.93 12.78 -8.96
CA GLN A 348 -9.34 12.99 -8.66
C GLN A 348 -9.45 13.91 -7.44
N VAL A 349 -10.32 14.92 -7.51
CA VAL A 349 -10.59 15.79 -6.35
C VAL A 349 -11.84 15.27 -5.64
N ASN A 350 -11.67 14.86 -4.40
CA ASN A 350 -12.74 14.31 -3.57
C ASN A 350 -12.47 14.56 -2.09
N ASP A 351 -13.46 14.41 -1.23
CA ASP A 351 -13.31 14.43 0.23
C ASP A 351 -13.38 13.01 0.84
N VAL A 352 -13.93 12.04 0.09
CA VAL A 352 -13.96 10.62 0.44
C VAL A 352 -13.35 9.79 -0.69
N ILE A 353 -12.45 8.87 -0.34
CA ILE A 353 -11.85 7.91 -1.26
C ILE A 353 -12.28 6.52 -0.84
N GLU A 354 -12.84 5.75 -1.77
CA GLU A 354 -13.15 4.34 -1.57
C GLU A 354 -11.93 3.48 -1.92
N LEU A 355 -11.61 2.52 -1.05
CA LEU A 355 -10.45 1.65 -1.19
C LEU A 355 -10.84 0.20 -0.89
N GLY A 356 -10.87 -0.64 -1.91
CA GLY A 356 -10.90 -2.08 -1.73
C GLY A 356 -9.57 -2.60 -1.15
N GLN A 357 -9.53 -3.87 -0.80
CA GLN A 357 -8.34 -4.55 -0.31
C GLN A 357 -7.18 -4.42 -1.34
N ALA A 358 -5.96 -4.14 -0.87
CA ALA A 358 -4.75 -3.83 -1.65
C ALA A 358 -4.84 -2.57 -2.54
N ASN A 359 -5.94 -1.80 -2.50
CA ASN A 359 -5.98 -0.50 -3.16
C ASN A 359 -5.11 0.52 -2.44
N ARG A 360 -4.51 1.39 -3.23
CA ARG A 360 -3.49 2.33 -2.78
C ARG A 360 -3.42 3.55 -3.67
N GLY A 361 -2.74 4.59 -3.19
CA GLY A 361 -2.48 5.78 -3.97
C GLY A 361 -1.74 6.86 -3.19
N ILE A 362 -1.71 8.04 -3.78
CA ILE A 362 -1.18 9.24 -3.14
C ILE A 362 -2.35 10.19 -2.91
N ILE A 363 -2.43 10.76 -1.74
CA ILE A 363 -3.31 11.90 -1.45
C ILE A 363 -2.47 13.13 -1.17
N GLU A 364 -2.89 14.27 -1.75
CA GLU A 364 -2.25 15.58 -1.54
C GLU A 364 -3.32 16.58 -1.10
N PHE A 365 -3.00 17.38 -0.07
CA PHE A 365 -3.90 18.35 0.54
C PHE A 365 -3.12 19.47 1.24
N ASP A 366 -3.80 20.54 1.61
CA ASP A 366 -3.25 21.62 2.45
C ASP A 366 -4.34 22.25 3.30
N TYR A 367 -3.95 22.77 4.47
CA TYR A 367 -4.85 23.53 5.33
C TYR A 367 -4.36 24.96 5.44
N ASN A 368 -5.23 25.93 5.15
CA ASN A 368 -4.91 27.35 5.27
C ASN A 368 -5.29 27.93 6.64
N ASN A 369 -6.13 27.25 7.40
CA ASN A 369 -6.60 27.71 8.69
C ASN A 369 -6.11 26.79 9.82
N PRO A 370 -5.61 27.33 10.93
CA PRO A 370 -5.29 26.53 12.13
C PRO A 370 -6.55 25.90 12.73
N GLY A 371 -6.39 24.71 13.30
CA GLY A 371 -7.48 23.96 13.92
C GLY A 371 -7.18 22.48 13.99
N GLN A 372 -8.11 21.74 14.58
CA GLN A 372 -8.06 20.28 14.56
C GLN A 372 -9.01 19.74 13.50
N TYR A 373 -8.50 18.93 12.58
CA TYR A 373 -9.25 18.36 11.49
C TYR A 373 -9.20 16.84 11.59
N MET A 374 -10.37 16.21 11.57
CA MET A 374 -10.48 14.76 11.63
C MET A 374 -10.18 14.13 10.27
N PHE A 375 -9.56 12.97 10.29
CA PHE A 375 -9.59 12.01 9.20
C PHE A 375 -10.07 10.67 9.74
N HIS A 376 -10.85 9.95 8.96
CA HIS A 376 -11.43 8.67 9.40
C HIS A 376 -11.95 7.82 8.23
N ALA A 377 -12.26 6.55 8.49
CA ALA A 377 -13.07 5.76 7.59
C ALA A 377 -14.49 6.35 7.51
N HIS A 378 -15.09 6.42 6.32
CA HIS A 378 -16.48 6.86 6.20
C HIS A 378 -17.50 5.73 6.49
N VAL A 379 -17.01 4.48 6.59
CA VAL A 379 -17.76 3.38 7.20
C VAL A 379 -17.70 3.60 8.71
N GLN A 380 -18.84 3.94 9.31
CA GLN A 380 -18.91 4.39 10.72
C GLN A 380 -18.41 3.33 11.70
N GLU A 381 -18.69 2.07 11.44
CA GLU A 381 -18.21 0.95 12.24
C GLU A 381 -16.68 0.94 12.36
N PHE A 382 -15.96 1.09 11.26
CA PHE A 382 -14.50 1.12 11.28
C PHE A 382 -13.94 2.32 12.04
N THR A 383 -14.65 3.47 11.97
CA THR A 383 -14.33 4.66 12.76
C THR A 383 -14.50 4.39 14.25
N ASP A 384 -15.62 3.81 14.65
CA ASP A 384 -15.96 3.53 16.06
C ASP A 384 -15.03 2.45 16.66
N LEU A 385 -14.48 1.58 15.83
CA LEU A 385 -13.55 0.51 16.20
C LEU A 385 -12.06 0.87 16.02
N GLY A 386 -11.74 2.15 15.71
CA GLY A 386 -10.36 2.62 15.82
C GLY A 386 -9.75 3.35 14.64
N TRP A 387 -10.39 3.30 13.45
CA TRP A 387 -9.85 3.90 12.25
C TRP A 387 -10.18 5.39 12.16
N MET A 388 -9.52 6.20 12.96
CA MET A 388 -9.66 7.66 12.98
C MET A 388 -8.44 8.36 13.58
N GLY A 389 -8.28 9.64 13.26
CA GLY A 389 -7.23 10.49 13.80
C GLY A 389 -7.48 11.97 13.59
N LEU A 390 -6.59 12.80 14.13
CA LEU A 390 -6.63 14.24 14.03
C LEU A 390 -5.34 14.80 13.42
N PHE A 391 -5.49 15.77 12.52
CA PHE A 391 -4.45 16.71 12.17
C PHE A 391 -4.56 17.94 13.07
N ASP A 392 -3.50 18.30 13.79
CA ASP A 392 -3.39 19.50 14.62
C ASP A 392 -2.66 20.58 13.81
N VAL A 393 -3.42 21.38 13.05
CA VAL A 393 -2.90 22.43 12.18
C VAL A 393 -2.59 23.68 12.99
N ARG A 394 -1.36 24.13 12.96
CA ARG A 394 -0.84 25.27 13.71
C ARG A 394 -0.49 26.43 12.78
N ASN A 395 -0.53 27.65 13.33
CA ASN A 395 0.02 28.80 12.60
C ASN A 395 1.53 28.58 12.36
N ASN A 396 1.98 28.94 11.18
CA ASN A 396 3.40 28.93 10.82
C ASN A 396 4.09 30.20 11.41
N ASP A 397 4.00 30.37 12.74
CA ASP A 397 4.60 31.52 13.41
C ASP A 397 6.13 31.34 13.47
N ALA A 398 6.84 32.11 12.65
CA ALA A 398 8.30 32.22 12.68
C ALA A 398 8.89 32.67 14.04
N THR A 399 8.04 32.87 15.06
CA THR A 399 8.41 33.40 16.38
C THR A 399 8.43 32.39 17.50
N GLY A 400 8.08 31.11 17.26
CA GLY A 400 8.22 30.04 18.27
C GLY A 400 7.34 30.17 19.53
N VAL A 401 6.31 31.03 19.52
CA VAL A 401 5.40 31.20 20.65
C VAL A 401 4.13 30.40 20.41
N ASN A 402 4.00 29.28 21.11
CA ASN A 402 2.78 28.47 21.18
C ASN A 402 1.63 29.30 21.78
N THR A 403 0.78 29.91 20.99
CA THR A 403 -0.49 30.41 21.46
C THR A 403 -1.52 29.29 21.40
N LYS A 404 -1.85 28.69 22.56
CA LYS A 404 -3.02 27.82 22.69
C LYS A 404 -4.26 28.56 22.20
N PRO A 405 -5.14 27.94 21.39
CA PRO A 405 -6.42 28.53 21.08
C PRO A 405 -7.19 28.77 22.40
N GLY A 406 -7.64 30.00 22.56
CA GLY A 406 -8.47 30.35 23.71
C GLY A 406 -9.79 29.55 23.67
N ASN A 407 -10.20 29.03 24.82
CA ASN A 407 -11.52 28.44 25.03
C ASN A 407 -12.59 29.43 24.56
N LEU A 408 -13.37 29.04 23.55
CA LEU A 408 -14.70 29.63 23.29
C LEU A 408 -15.77 28.80 23.97
#